data_7d72caf3319821d1b98930c89f421d1c
#
_entry.id   7d72caf3319821d1b98930c89f421d1c
#
_cell.length_a   1.000
_cell.length_b   1.000
_cell.length_c   1.000
_cell.angle_alpha   90.00
_cell.angle_beta   90.00
_cell.angle_gamma   90.00
#
_symmetry.space_group_name_H-M   'P 1'
#
loop_
_entity.id
_entity.type
_entity.pdbx_description
1 polymer ?
#
loop_
_entity_poly.entity_id
_entity_poly.type
_entity_poly.pdbx_seq_one_letter_code
_entity_poly.pdbx_strand_id
1 'polypeptide(L)'
;MTRKTFVVSLCAGLALAAGGAIHAADVATPIQDWPQWGRTSLHTSSTNAIGQSLQTQLADVTYDPFVAQEKAETFGELLAHYQVPLVDRNLVLMEFKTGQYVSCDPPGSGQPYPCGPDAWNQEIWNERAFIWQNGALVELWNFQTDWKPEPNSDPGVDDGLGLGGWEPVFHAALWNGFVFVPGAGGSVYKLRESDGSLVTQYKGFGKIDPNRYVSGPLTIDPNGDVYYNVIQFDANDPWGADIRGAWLVKVEADGVVQTASYAQLAPAGCRGCGSQRPGVNVAPAVSADGKTIYTASVPQFFSLDGYLLAVNSDLTPQWNASLTVDGGQIQGKIIDLSSASPVVLPDGSVLYGVLGAASDRGNMLKFSSAGKYLTEFDFGWDDTPAIYSHDGTYSVITKDNYYDSDGPYYITQLSADLTIEWQYQSVDNFEWCVNAPAVDKNGVVYADSEDGYVYAIEQGGSPNGRLFLQSAIGAAYTPIAIGRDGKIYTENDGVMFVVGKSAGK
;
A
#
# COMPACT_ATOMS: atom_id res chain seq x y z
N MET A 1 -35.17 56.39 73.38
CA MET A 1 -34.56 56.27 72.05
C MET A 1 -34.09 54.82 71.88
N THR A 2 -34.95 54.02 71.31
CA THR A 2 -34.72 52.57 71.24
C THR A 2 -34.56 52.18 69.75
N ARG A 3 -33.40 51.72 69.38
CA ARG A 3 -33.14 51.17 68.04
C ARG A 3 -33.52 49.66 68.01
N LYS A 4 -34.42 49.36 67.11
CA LYS A 4 -34.77 47.96 66.80
C LYS A 4 -33.80 47.40 65.76
N THR A 5 -33.22 46.31 66.15
CA THR A 5 -32.36 45.54 65.23
C THR A 5 -33.21 44.48 64.53
N PHE A 6 -33.22 44.50 63.19
CA PHE A 6 -33.81 43.44 62.37
C PHE A 6 -32.76 42.33 62.12
N VAL A 7 -33.12 41.13 62.49
CA VAL A 7 -32.38 39.92 62.13
C VAL A 7 -33.00 39.38 60.85
N VAL A 8 -32.20 39.32 59.75
CA VAL A 8 -32.59 38.67 58.53
C VAL A 8 -32.02 37.26 58.57
N SER A 9 -32.90 36.27 58.62
CA SER A 9 -32.53 34.84 58.51
C SER A 9 -32.34 34.47 57.05
N LEU A 10 -31.12 34.06 56.71
CA LEU A 10 -30.79 33.59 55.40
C LEU A 10 -30.95 32.04 55.36
N CYS A 11 -31.97 31.53 54.70
CA CYS A 11 -32.14 30.13 54.41
C CYS A 11 -31.25 29.79 53.18
N ALA A 12 -30.12 29.08 53.39
CA ALA A 12 -29.33 28.51 52.34
C ALA A 12 -29.98 27.21 51.87
N GLY A 13 -30.58 27.23 50.69
CA GLY A 13 -31.05 26.03 49.99
C GLY A 13 -29.86 25.34 49.32
N LEU A 14 -29.50 24.13 49.79
CA LEU A 14 -28.60 23.23 49.05
C LEU A 14 -29.36 22.68 47.82
N ALA A 15 -28.99 23.14 46.64
CA ALA A 15 -29.34 22.46 45.37
C ALA A 15 -28.34 21.33 45.15
N LEU A 16 -28.72 20.06 45.34
CA LEU A 16 -28.00 18.92 44.84
C LEU A 16 -28.10 18.93 43.31
N ALA A 17 -26.99 19.31 42.64
CA ALA A 17 -26.83 19.06 41.24
C ALA A 17 -26.52 17.55 41.05
N ALA A 18 -27.50 16.79 40.63
CA ALA A 18 -27.29 15.45 40.10
C ALA A 18 -26.53 15.59 38.79
N GLY A 19 -25.20 15.45 38.88
CA GLY A 19 -24.34 15.29 37.70
C GLY A 19 -24.65 13.96 37.04
N GLY A 20 -25.54 13.94 36.08
CA GLY A 20 -25.69 12.85 35.15
C GLY A 20 -24.39 12.77 34.36
N ALA A 21 -23.59 11.71 34.56
CA ALA A 21 -22.55 11.32 33.66
C ALA A 21 -23.22 11.08 32.31
N ILE A 22 -23.03 11.98 31.36
CA ILE A 22 -23.31 11.73 29.95
C ILE A 22 -22.27 10.69 29.59
N HIS A 23 -22.65 9.41 29.55
CA HIS A 23 -21.93 8.41 28.82
C HIS A 23 -21.89 8.92 27.37
N ALA A 24 -20.68 9.26 26.89
CA ALA A 24 -20.49 9.43 25.48
C ALA A 24 -21.03 8.13 24.86
N ALA A 25 -22.17 8.24 24.17
CA ALA A 25 -22.63 7.16 23.33
C ALA A 25 -21.43 6.79 22.46
N ASP A 26 -21.04 5.51 22.46
CA ASP A 26 -20.09 4.96 21.51
C ASP A 26 -20.62 5.38 20.13
N VAL A 27 -20.03 6.42 19.58
CA VAL A 27 -20.20 6.74 18.17
C VAL A 27 -19.56 5.54 17.49
N ALA A 28 -20.39 4.61 17.02
CA ALA A 28 -19.94 3.48 16.25
C ALA A 28 -19.04 4.04 15.14
N THR A 29 -17.76 3.78 15.22
CA THR A 29 -16.82 4.20 14.18
C THR A 29 -17.40 3.66 12.87
N PRO A 30 -17.67 4.49 11.87
CA PRO A 30 -18.23 4.00 10.62
C PRO A 30 -17.35 2.86 10.14
N ILE A 31 -17.96 1.72 9.77
CA ILE A 31 -17.22 0.64 9.14
C ILE A 31 -16.64 1.26 7.87
N GLN A 32 -15.36 1.58 7.93
CA GLN A 32 -14.65 2.09 6.76
C GLN A 32 -14.39 0.90 5.86
N ASP A 33 -14.75 1.02 4.61
CA ASP A 33 -14.47 0.02 3.59
C ASP A 33 -12.95 -0.03 3.32
N TRP A 34 -12.51 -0.06 2.10
CA TRP A 34 -11.10 -0.14 1.75
C TRP A 34 -10.64 1.12 1.00
N PRO A 35 -10.35 2.24 1.70
CA PRO A 35 -10.18 3.55 1.07
C PRO A 35 -8.78 3.82 0.50
N GLN A 36 -7.79 2.97 0.76
CA GLN A 36 -6.39 3.19 0.37
C GLN A 36 -5.56 1.92 0.50
N TRP A 37 -4.29 1.98 0.08
CA TRP A 37 -3.30 0.93 0.28
C TRP A 37 -3.28 0.46 1.74
N GLY A 38 -3.25 -0.86 1.95
CA GLY A 38 -3.28 -1.44 3.29
C GLY A 38 -4.51 -1.05 4.13
N ARG A 39 -5.57 -0.54 3.50
CA ARG A 39 -6.85 -0.12 4.07
C ARG A 39 -6.80 1.14 4.94
N THR A 40 -5.82 1.30 5.77
CA THR A 40 -5.67 2.42 6.72
C THR A 40 -4.31 3.08 6.57
N SER A 41 -4.12 4.26 7.13
CA SER A 41 -2.80 4.89 7.17
C SER A 41 -1.74 4.10 7.95
N LEU A 42 -2.15 3.07 8.70
CA LEU A 42 -1.26 2.13 9.39
C LEU A 42 -0.83 0.96 8.49
N HIS A 43 -1.48 0.75 7.35
CA HIS A 43 -1.32 -0.36 6.40
C HIS A 43 -1.59 -1.75 7.01
N THR A 44 -2.61 -1.86 7.85
CA THR A 44 -2.89 -3.11 8.56
C THR A 44 -3.61 -4.17 7.74
N SER A 45 -4.15 -3.83 6.57
CA SER A 45 -4.89 -4.73 5.65
C SER A 45 -5.95 -5.60 6.36
N SER A 46 -6.59 -5.05 7.38
CA SER A 46 -7.60 -5.76 8.19
C SER A 46 -8.86 -4.93 8.35
N THR A 47 -10.03 -5.59 8.43
CA THR A 47 -11.33 -4.94 8.50
C THR A 47 -12.20 -5.48 9.63
N ASN A 48 -13.18 -4.67 10.08
CA ASN A 48 -14.24 -5.10 10.97
C ASN A 48 -15.43 -5.76 10.24
N ALA A 49 -15.42 -5.83 8.92
CA ALA A 49 -16.38 -6.62 8.16
C ALA A 49 -16.07 -8.11 8.30
N ILE A 50 -17.08 -8.95 8.07
CA ILE A 50 -16.92 -10.40 7.95
C ILE A 50 -16.97 -10.73 6.46
N GLY A 51 -15.89 -11.33 5.95
CA GLY A 51 -15.82 -11.74 4.56
C GLY A 51 -16.86 -12.79 4.21
N GLN A 52 -17.39 -12.69 3.01
CA GLN A 52 -18.31 -13.69 2.48
C GLN A 52 -17.54 -14.96 2.09
N SER A 53 -18.22 -16.11 2.14
CA SER A 53 -17.62 -17.34 1.62
C SER A 53 -17.41 -17.24 0.10
N LEU A 54 -16.28 -17.81 -0.37
CA LEU A 54 -15.85 -17.81 -1.77
C LEU A 54 -16.68 -18.82 -2.59
N GLN A 55 -17.94 -18.48 -2.91
CA GLN A 55 -18.87 -19.39 -3.58
C GLN A 55 -18.99 -19.13 -5.07
N THR A 56 -18.91 -17.86 -5.48
CA THR A 56 -19.11 -17.48 -6.88
C THR A 56 -18.45 -16.14 -7.18
N GLN A 57 -18.03 -16.00 -8.41
CA GLN A 57 -17.66 -14.73 -9.00
C GLN A 57 -18.95 -13.91 -9.22
N LEU A 58 -19.00 -12.73 -8.65
CA LEU A 58 -20.15 -11.82 -8.72
C LEU A 58 -20.01 -10.83 -9.87
N ALA A 59 -18.77 -10.44 -10.19
CA ALA A 59 -18.41 -9.56 -11.29
C ALA A 59 -16.94 -9.75 -11.66
N ASP A 60 -16.59 -9.35 -12.88
CA ASP A 60 -15.22 -9.17 -13.35
C ASP A 60 -15.14 -7.92 -14.23
N VAL A 61 -13.99 -7.26 -14.22
CA VAL A 61 -13.70 -6.08 -15.03
C VAL A 61 -12.24 -6.10 -15.45
N THR A 62 -11.97 -6.15 -16.76
CA THR A 62 -10.61 -6.00 -17.28
C THR A 62 -10.15 -4.55 -17.13
N TYR A 63 -9.12 -4.31 -16.33
CA TYR A 63 -8.54 -2.99 -16.10
C TYR A 63 -7.22 -2.80 -16.84
N ASP A 64 -6.50 -3.88 -17.13
CA ASP A 64 -5.31 -3.87 -17.97
C ASP A 64 -5.50 -4.76 -19.20
N PRO A 65 -5.66 -4.17 -20.39
CA PRO A 65 -5.81 -4.93 -21.63
C PRO A 65 -4.45 -5.36 -22.22
N PHE A 66 -3.31 -4.99 -21.63
CA PHE A 66 -1.97 -5.16 -22.20
C PHE A 66 -1.20 -6.34 -21.64
N VAL A 67 -1.72 -7.04 -20.63
CA VAL A 67 -1.09 -8.17 -19.94
C VAL A 67 -0.45 -9.20 -20.87
N ALA A 68 -1.13 -9.54 -21.98
CA ALA A 68 -0.59 -10.53 -22.91
C ALA A 68 0.66 -10.02 -23.65
N GLN A 69 0.74 -8.72 -23.93
CA GLN A 69 1.90 -8.08 -24.54
C GLN A 69 3.04 -7.96 -23.54
N GLU A 70 2.75 -7.56 -22.30
CA GLU A 70 3.72 -7.46 -21.22
C GLU A 70 4.36 -8.81 -20.93
N LYS A 71 3.57 -9.86 -20.69
CA LYS A 71 4.06 -11.22 -20.49
C LYS A 71 4.89 -11.75 -21.67
N ALA A 72 4.57 -11.36 -22.91
CA ALA A 72 5.34 -11.79 -24.07
C ALA A 72 6.75 -11.17 -24.10
N GLU A 73 6.96 -10.02 -23.48
CA GLU A 73 8.26 -9.33 -23.38
C GLU A 73 9.05 -9.74 -22.13
N THR A 74 8.37 -10.22 -21.09
CA THR A 74 8.97 -10.53 -19.79
C THR A 74 9.00 -12.04 -19.48
N PHE A 75 9.17 -12.88 -20.51
CA PHE A 75 9.28 -14.35 -20.38
C PHE A 75 8.07 -15.07 -19.76
N GLY A 76 6.91 -14.45 -19.78
CA GLY A 76 5.68 -15.01 -19.24
C GLY A 76 5.29 -14.43 -17.88
N GLU A 77 6.07 -13.50 -17.36
CA GLU A 77 5.80 -12.83 -16.11
C GLU A 77 5.10 -11.47 -16.35
N LEU A 78 4.21 -11.08 -15.43
CA LEU A 78 3.55 -9.78 -15.44
C LEU A 78 4.29 -8.85 -14.48
N LEU A 79 5.06 -7.93 -15.03
CA LEU A 79 5.90 -7.03 -14.26
C LEU A 79 5.20 -5.68 -13.97
N ALA A 80 4.00 -5.72 -13.43
CA ALA A 80 3.24 -4.53 -13.06
C ALA A 80 2.72 -4.62 -11.62
N HIS A 81 2.66 -3.48 -10.94
CA HIS A 81 2.05 -3.35 -9.63
C HIS A 81 0.76 -2.56 -9.75
N TYR A 82 -0.34 -3.15 -9.33
CA TYR A 82 -1.66 -2.56 -9.48
C TYR A 82 -2.18 -1.95 -8.19
N GLN A 83 -3.12 -1.01 -8.37
CA GLN A 83 -3.87 -0.45 -7.27
C GLN A 83 -4.73 -1.53 -6.61
N VAL A 84 -4.74 -1.59 -5.26
CA VAL A 84 -5.78 -2.36 -4.58
C VAL A 84 -7.15 -1.79 -4.94
N PRO A 85 -8.18 -2.61 -5.23
CA PRO A 85 -9.52 -2.10 -5.46
C PRO A 85 -10.00 -1.27 -4.26
N LEU A 86 -10.29 0.01 -4.48
CA LEU A 86 -10.80 0.89 -3.43
C LEU A 86 -12.30 0.72 -3.30
N VAL A 87 -12.78 0.61 -2.07
CA VAL A 87 -14.20 0.37 -1.80
C VAL A 87 -14.72 1.39 -0.79
N ASP A 88 -15.80 2.10 -1.15
CA ASP A 88 -16.59 2.87 -0.22
C ASP A 88 -18.09 2.61 -0.43
N ARG A 89 -18.74 2.00 0.57
CA ARG A 89 -20.16 1.63 0.51
C ARG A 89 -20.48 0.70 -0.66
N ASN A 90 -21.13 1.21 -1.69
CA ASN A 90 -21.46 0.49 -2.92
C ASN A 90 -20.64 0.96 -4.13
N LEU A 91 -19.65 1.83 -3.91
CA LEU A 91 -18.69 2.26 -4.93
C LEU A 91 -17.45 1.37 -4.89
N VAL A 92 -16.92 1.12 -6.08
CA VAL A 92 -15.64 0.43 -6.30
C VAL A 92 -14.84 1.29 -7.26
N LEU A 93 -13.60 1.61 -6.88
CA LEU A 93 -12.70 2.37 -7.72
C LEU A 93 -11.47 1.53 -8.03
N MET A 94 -10.99 1.67 -9.27
CA MET A 94 -9.85 0.91 -9.76
C MET A 94 -9.10 1.71 -10.80
N GLU A 95 -7.79 1.52 -10.89
CA GLU A 95 -7.01 1.99 -12.01
C GLU A 95 -7.42 1.27 -13.30
N PHE A 96 -7.24 1.93 -14.42
CA PHE A 96 -7.44 1.36 -15.75
C PHE A 96 -6.36 1.83 -16.70
N LYS A 97 -5.76 0.91 -17.41
CA LYS A 97 -4.88 1.23 -18.53
C LYS A 97 -5.67 1.29 -19.83
N THR A 98 -5.38 2.28 -20.63
CA THR A 98 -5.93 2.47 -21.99
C THR A 98 -4.85 3.05 -22.89
N GLY A 99 -5.16 3.41 -24.12
CA GLY A 99 -4.19 3.91 -25.08
C GLY A 99 -3.59 2.78 -25.91
N GLN A 100 -2.28 2.74 -26.01
CA GLN A 100 -1.59 1.75 -26.84
C GLN A 100 -0.33 1.25 -26.12
N TYR A 101 -0.21 -0.06 -25.99
CA TYR A 101 1.04 -0.69 -25.60
C TYR A 101 2.06 -0.57 -26.74
N VAL A 102 3.26 -0.13 -26.43
CA VAL A 102 4.38 -0.05 -27.37
C VAL A 102 5.45 -1.00 -26.93
N SER A 103 5.61 -2.10 -27.66
CA SER A 103 6.68 -3.04 -27.43
C SER A 103 8.03 -2.36 -27.56
N CYS A 104 8.92 -2.69 -26.65
CA CYS A 104 10.29 -2.23 -26.63
C CYS A 104 11.24 -3.11 -27.39
N ASP A 105 10.86 -4.34 -27.62
CA ASP A 105 11.72 -5.29 -28.28
C ASP A 105 11.53 -5.20 -29.79
N PRO A 106 12.46 -4.57 -30.54
CA PRO A 106 12.43 -4.69 -31.98
C PRO A 106 12.51 -6.16 -32.33
N PRO A 107 11.66 -6.68 -33.23
CA PRO A 107 11.65 -8.08 -33.58
C PRO A 107 13.07 -8.61 -33.89
N GLY A 108 13.53 -9.55 -33.07
CA GLY A 108 14.85 -10.18 -33.21
C GLY A 108 16.00 -9.56 -32.42
N SER A 109 15.75 -8.61 -31.53
CA SER A 109 16.79 -8.03 -30.65
C SER A 109 17.26 -9.01 -29.57
N GLY A 110 16.39 -9.90 -29.13
CA GLY A 110 16.67 -10.84 -28.02
C GLY A 110 16.92 -10.15 -26.69
N GLN A 111 16.42 -8.92 -26.54
CA GLN A 111 16.50 -8.13 -25.31
C GLN A 111 15.08 -7.89 -24.81
N PRO A 112 14.62 -8.60 -23.80
CA PRO A 112 13.29 -8.44 -23.26
C PRO A 112 13.30 -7.38 -22.15
N TYR A 113 13.26 -6.11 -22.50
CA TYR A 113 13.10 -5.06 -21.51
C TYR A 113 12.09 -4.04 -21.99
N PRO A 114 11.13 -3.64 -21.15
CA PRO A 114 10.31 -2.49 -21.43
C PRO A 114 11.23 -1.29 -21.68
N CYS A 115 10.97 -0.52 -22.71
CA CYS A 115 11.90 0.49 -23.21
C CYS A 115 11.91 1.81 -22.47
N GLY A 116 11.37 1.84 -21.27
CA GLY A 116 11.35 3.05 -20.49
C GLY A 116 10.34 4.08 -21.00
N PRO A 117 10.62 5.39 -20.84
CA PRO A 117 9.57 6.43 -20.91
C PRO A 117 8.80 6.49 -22.25
N ASP A 118 9.42 6.13 -23.35
CA ASP A 118 8.78 6.21 -24.68
C ASP A 118 7.68 5.18 -24.88
N ALA A 119 7.79 4.00 -24.27
CA ALA A 119 6.75 2.98 -24.29
C ALA A 119 5.53 3.46 -23.50
N TRP A 120 5.74 3.89 -22.28
CA TRP A 120 4.65 4.32 -21.42
C TRP A 120 4.00 5.64 -21.84
N ASN A 121 4.64 6.46 -22.67
CA ASN A 121 4.03 7.66 -23.21
C ASN A 121 2.77 7.40 -24.06
N GLN A 122 2.60 6.20 -24.59
CA GLN A 122 1.43 5.80 -25.38
C GLN A 122 0.31 5.19 -24.54
N GLU A 123 0.62 4.73 -23.34
CA GLU A 123 -0.37 4.23 -22.41
C GLU A 123 -0.99 5.37 -21.61
N ILE A 124 -2.21 5.17 -21.17
CA ILE A 124 -2.99 6.17 -20.45
C ILE A 124 -3.59 5.54 -19.20
N TRP A 125 -3.23 6.08 -18.06
CA TRP A 125 -3.80 5.69 -16.76
C TRP A 125 -5.07 6.47 -16.48
N ASN A 126 -6.04 5.77 -15.96
CA ASN A 126 -7.34 6.31 -15.60
C ASN A 126 -7.70 5.82 -14.19
N GLU A 127 -8.43 6.62 -13.44
CA GLU A 127 -9.18 6.17 -12.28
C GLU A 127 -10.63 6.02 -12.67
N ARG A 128 -11.22 4.82 -12.51
CA ARG A 128 -12.64 4.56 -12.81
C ARG A 128 -13.41 4.17 -11.57
N ALA A 129 -14.60 4.69 -11.47
CA ALA A 129 -15.55 4.31 -10.44
C ALA A 129 -16.71 3.49 -11.02
N PHE A 130 -17.06 2.47 -10.28
CA PHE A 130 -18.20 1.61 -10.52
C PHE A 130 -19.14 1.66 -9.32
N ILE A 131 -20.44 1.42 -9.58
CA ILE A 131 -21.44 1.32 -8.53
C ILE A 131 -22.18 -0.01 -8.63
N TRP A 132 -22.42 -0.64 -7.49
CA TRP A 132 -23.30 -1.81 -7.42
C TRP A 132 -24.76 -1.39 -7.62
N GLN A 133 -25.35 -1.83 -8.72
CA GLN A 133 -26.77 -1.63 -9.06
C GLN A 133 -27.41 -2.95 -9.49
N ASN A 134 -28.47 -3.36 -8.80
CA ASN A 134 -29.23 -4.58 -9.14
C ASN A 134 -28.36 -5.84 -9.29
N GLY A 135 -27.29 -5.95 -8.49
CA GLY A 135 -26.37 -7.09 -8.49
C GLY A 135 -25.31 -7.07 -9.59
N ALA A 136 -25.11 -5.97 -10.28
CA ALA A 136 -24.06 -5.75 -11.27
C ALA A 136 -23.21 -4.53 -10.93
N LEU A 137 -21.94 -4.54 -11.32
CA LEU A 137 -21.08 -3.37 -11.35
C LEU A 137 -21.37 -2.56 -12.62
N VAL A 138 -21.69 -1.28 -12.44
CA VAL A 138 -21.98 -0.35 -13.54
C VAL A 138 -21.00 0.82 -13.43
N GLU A 139 -20.28 1.13 -14.51
CA GLU A 139 -19.38 2.29 -14.54
C GLU A 139 -20.16 3.56 -14.25
N LEU A 140 -19.63 4.37 -13.32
CA LEU A 140 -20.23 5.64 -12.90
C LEU A 140 -19.53 6.83 -13.53
N TRP A 141 -18.20 6.82 -13.50
CA TRP A 141 -17.36 7.84 -14.11
C TRP A 141 -15.96 7.31 -14.41
N ASN A 142 -15.25 8.02 -15.28
CA ASN A 142 -13.86 7.80 -15.65
C ASN A 142 -13.10 9.13 -15.60
N PHE A 143 -11.95 9.15 -14.95
CA PHE A 143 -11.02 10.27 -14.91
C PHE A 143 -9.69 9.86 -15.54
N GLN A 144 -9.31 10.46 -16.65
CA GLN A 144 -8.00 10.28 -17.26
C GLN A 144 -6.99 11.18 -16.54
N THR A 145 -5.92 10.59 -15.98
CA THR A 145 -4.82 11.32 -15.39
C THR A 145 -3.72 11.61 -16.42
N ASP A 146 -2.86 12.58 -16.12
CA ASP A 146 -1.61 12.82 -16.84
C ASP A 146 -0.38 12.18 -16.14
N TRP A 147 -0.61 11.36 -15.11
CA TRP A 147 0.44 10.58 -14.47
C TRP A 147 1.06 9.57 -15.45
N LYS A 148 2.35 9.37 -15.29
CA LYS A 148 3.12 8.30 -15.94
C LYS A 148 4.00 7.64 -14.89
N PRO A 149 4.31 6.35 -15.02
CA PRO A 149 5.32 5.71 -14.21
C PRO A 149 6.69 6.35 -14.47
N GLU A 150 7.59 6.23 -13.51
CA GLU A 150 8.98 6.59 -13.72
C GLU A 150 9.60 5.72 -14.82
N PRO A 151 10.65 6.24 -15.47
CA PRO A 151 11.39 5.47 -16.46
C PRO A 151 11.77 4.12 -15.88
N ASN A 152 11.50 3.08 -16.64
CA ASN A 152 11.77 1.75 -16.16
C ASN A 152 13.23 1.60 -15.76
N SER A 153 13.42 0.81 -14.74
CA SER A 153 14.67 0.60 -14.07
C SER A 153 15.79 0.22 -15.01
N ASP A 154 16.96 0.58 -14.60
CA ASP A 154 18.24 0.30 -15.21
C ASP A 154 18.31 -1.13 -15.81
N PRO A 155 18.41 -1.24 -17.14
CA PRO A 155 18.69 -2.52 -17.76
C PRO A 155 20.09 -3.08 -17.38
N GLY A 156 20.89 -2.30 -16.63
CA GLY A 156 22.21 -2.67 -16.15
C GLY A 156 22.22 -3.09 -14.68
N VAL A 157 21.14 -2.95 -13.92
CA VAL A 157 21.02 -3.60 -12.60
C VAL A 157 20.57 -5.03 -12.83
N ASP A 158 21.50 -5.86 -13.20
CA ASP A 158 21.40 -7.28 -12.96
C ASP A 158 21.53 -7.47 -11.44
N ASP A 159 20.40 -7.42 -10.76
CA ASP A 159 20.30 -7.79 -9.34
C ASP A 159 20.48 -9.30 -9.14
N GLY A 160 20.79 -10.03 -10.20
CA GLY A 160 20.88 -11.48 -10.23
C GLY A 160 19.53 -12.18 -10.31
N LEU A 161 18.42 -11.43 -10.26
CA LEU A 161 17.06 -11.96 -10.31
C LEU A 161 16.39 -11.73 -11.67
N GLY A 162 16.98 -10.92 -12.55
CA GLY A 162 16.42 -10.60 -13.87
C GLY A 162 15.13 -9.77 -13.83
N LEU A 163 14.85 -9.12 -12.72
CA LEU A 163 13.59 -8.40 -12.46
C LEU A 163 13.66 -6.91 -12.83
N GLY A 164 14.67 -6.47 -13.56
CA GLY A 164 14.69 -5.10 -14.08
C GLY A 164 13.45 -4.83 -14.94
N GLY A 165 12.73 -3.76 -14.65
CA GLY A 165 11.67 -3.34 -15.53
C GLY A 165 10.23 -3.42 -15.01
N TRP A 166 10.04 -3.53 -13.72
CA TRP A 166 8.70 -3.49 -13.11
C TRP A 166 8.04 -2.12 -13.26
N GLU A 167 6.81 -2.13 -13.70
CA GLU A 167 5.99 -0.92 -13.75
C GLU A 167 5.62 -0.48 -12.34
N PRO A 168 5.88 0.79 -11.96
CA PRO A 168 5.48 1.31 -10.66
C PRO A 168 3.97 1.41 -10.50
N VAL A 169 3.50 1.27 -9.27
CA VAL A 169 2.09 1.31 -8.95
C VAL A 169 1.49 2.71 -9.10
N PHE A 170 0.41 2.81 -9.87
CA PHE A 170 -0.53 3.92 -9.83
C PHE A 170 -1.58 3.64 -8.75
N HIS A 171 -1.69 4.47 -7.72
CA HIS A 171 -2.60 4.17 -6.61
C HIS A 171 -3.25 5.41 -6.02
N ALA A 172 -4.56 5.49 -6.17
CA ALA A 172 -5.39 6.54 -5.59
C ALA A 172 -5.71 6.28 -4.10
N ALA A 173 -6.36 7.24 -3.45
CA ALA A 173 -6.88 7.09 -2.10
C ALA A 173 -8.18 7.89 -1.89
N LEU A 174 -9.05 7.41 -1.01
CA LEU A 174 -10.37 7.97 -0.72
C LEU A 174 -10.39 8.63 0.66
N TRP A 175 -11.01 9.81 0.74
CA TRP A 175 -11.30 10.42 2.01
C TRP A 175 -12.48 11.39 1.94
N ASN A 176 -13.47 11.18 2.79
CA ASN A 176 -14.58 12.10 3.02
C ASN A 176 -15.30 12.56 1.73
N GLY A 177 -15.61 11.62 0.83
CA GLY A 177 -16.32 11.90 -0.43
C GLY A 177 -15.44 12.47 -1.54
N PHE A 178 -14.12 12.37 -1.40
CA PHE A 178 -13.14 12.75 -2.40
C PHE A 178 -12.21 11.60 -2.75
N VAL A 179 -11.75 11.61 -3.99
CA VAL A 179 -10.70 10.73 -4.50
C VAL A 179 -9.46 11.57 -4.77
N PHE A 180 -8.32 11.10 -4.28
CA PHE A 180 -7.02 11.70 -4.56
C PHE A 180 -6.29 10.78 -5.53
N VAL A 181 -5.87 11.34 -6.67
CA VAL A 181 -5.33 10.58 -7.80
C VAL A 181 -3.97 11.15 -8.18
N PRO A 182 -2.92 10.31 -8.36
CA PRO A 182 -1.63 10.77 -8.82
C PRO A 182 -1.70 11.52 -10.15
N GLY A 183 -0.87 12.54 -10.31
CA GLY A 183 -0.75 13.34 -11.54
C GLY A 183 0.70 13.60 -11.92
N ALA A 184 0.92 14.15 -13.09
CA ALA A 184 2.25 14.46 -13.60
C ALA A 184 2.99 15.48 -12.72
N GLY A 185 4.31 15.41 -12.75
CA GLY A 185 5.20 16.40 -12.10
C GLY A 185 5.18 16.35 -10.58
N GLY A 186 4.80 15.22 -9.98
CA GLY A 186 4.65 15.08 -8.53
C GLY A 186 3.39 15.78 -7.99
N SER A 187 2.38 15.96 -8.82
CA SER A 187 1.09 16.55 -8.44
C SER A 187 0.07 15.48 -8.03
N VAL A 188 -1.00 15.90 -7.37
CA VAL A 188 -2.13 15.06 -6.99
C VAL A 188 -3.44 15.78 -7.33
N TYR A 189 -4.34 15.12 -8.01
CA TYR A 189 -5.70 15.57 -8.27
C TYR A 189 -6.61 15.26 -7.09
N LYS A 190 -7.53 16.17 -6.77
CA LYS A 190 -8.66 15.92 -5.88
C LYS A 190 -9.94 15.94 -6.70
N LEU A 191 -10.65 14.84 -6.72
CA LEU A 191 -11.89 14.65 -7.45
C LEU A 191 -13.06 14.45 -6.47
N ARG A 192 -14.27 14.72 -6.92
CA ARG A 192 -15.47 14.28 -6.18
C ARG A 192 -15.68 12.78 -6.38
N GLU A 193 -15.86 12.05 -5.33
CA GLU A 193 -16.14 10.61 -5.40
C GLU A 193 -17.44 10.31 -6.17
N SER A 194 -18.43 11.18 -6.07
CA SER A 194 -19.77 10.96 -6.61
C SER A 194 -19.86 10.99 -8.15
N ASP A 195 -18.98 11.75 -8.81
CA ASP A 195 -19.09 12.01 -10.26
C ASP A 195 -17.74 12.18 -10.98
N GLY A 196 -16.61 11.99 -10.28
CA GLY A 196 -15.27 12.15 -10.83
C GLY A 196 -14.90 13.59 -11.20
N SER A 197 -15.73 14.58 -10.88
CA SER A 197 -15.45 15.97 -11.25
C SER A 197 -14.24 16.53 -10.49
N LEU A 198 -13.37 17.23 -11.23
CA LEU A 198 -12.17 17.86 -10.67
C LEU A 198 -12.54 18.97 -9.68
N VAL A 199 -12.02 18.87 -8.48
CA VAL A 199 -12.10 19.93 -7.46
C VAL A 199 -10.87 20.83 -7.55
N THR A 200 -9.67 20.24 -7.54
CA THR A 200 -8.39 20.94 -7.64
C THR A 200 -7.27 20.00 -7.99
N GLN A 201 -6.12 20.56 -8.39
CA GLN A 201 -4.86 19.84 -8.55
C GLN A 201 -3.82 20.50 -7.62
N TYR A 202 -3.27 19.73 -6.70
CA TYR A 202 -2.20 20.16 -5.80
C TYR A 202 -0.85 20.03 -6.50
N LYS A 203 -0.10 21.14 -6.60
CA LYS A 203 1.18 21.24 -7.31
C LYS A 203 2.27 21.73 -6.35
N GLY A 204 2.79 20.83 -5.53
CA GLY A 204 3.80 21.16 -4.52
C GLY A 204 5.10 21.76 -5.08
N PHE A 205 5.37 21.52 -6.35
CA PHE A 205 6.60 21.97 -7.03
C PHE A 205 6.35 23.07 -8.07
N GLY A 206 5.15 23.63 -8.11
CA GLY A 206 4.77 24.70 -9.02
C GLY A 206 4.58 24.23 -10.46
N LYS A 207 5.55 24.47 -11.36
CA LYS A 207 5.45 24.04 -12.76
C LYS A 207 5.59 22.51 -12.87
N ILE A 208 4.73 21.88 -13.68
CA ILE A 208 4.84 20.48 -14.02
C ILE A 208 6.16 20.21 -14.74
N ASP A 209 6.94 19.29 -14.21
CA ASP A 209 8.16 18.75 -14.80
C ASP A 209 7.90 17.28 -15.15
N PRO A 210 7.96 16.88 -16.42
CA PRO A 210 7.68 15.51 -16.84
C PRO A 210 8.66 14.46 -16.28
N ASN A 211 9.81 14.90 -15.75
CA ASN A 211 10.80 13.99 -15.13
C ASN A 211 10.63 13.89 -13.60
N ARG A 212 9.53 14.39 -13.08
CA ARG A 212 9.18 14.27 -11.66
C ARG A 212 7.92 13.42 -11.52
N TYR A 213 8.01 12.39 -10.72
CA TYR A 213 7.02 11.31 -10.63
C TYR A 213 6.48 11.19 -9.22
N VAL A 214 5.18 10.93 -9.07
CA VAL A 214 4.63 10.36 -7.84
C VAL A 214 5.02 8.89 -7.82
N SER A 215 5.75 8.46 -6.80
CA SER A 215 6.41 7.16 -6.72
C SER A 215 5.77 6.32 -5.62
N GLY A 216 4.72 5.58 -5.96
CA GLY A 216 4.01 4.70 -5.05
C GLY A 216 2.65 5.21 -4.57
N PRO A 217 1.97 4.44 -3.73
CA PRO A 217 0.61 4.74 -3.26
C PRO A 217 0.50 6.02 -2.45
N LEU A 218 -0.67 6.67 -2.57
CA LEU A 218 -1.05 7.76 -1.68
C LEU A 218 -1.58 7.21 -0.37
N THR A 219 -1.19 7.83 0.75
CA THR A 219 -1.73 7.52 2.08
C THR A 219 -2.44 8.73 2.66
N ILE A 220 -3.62 8.53 3.24
CA ILE A 220 -4.39 9.58 3.89
C ILE A 220 -4.56 9.24 5.36
N ASP A 221 -4.20 10.17 6.22
CA ASP A 221 -4.33 10.04 7.66
C ASP A 221 -5.78 10.34 8.14
N PRO A 222 -6.11 10.05 9.41
CA PRO A 222 -7.45 10.33 9.93
C PRO A 222 -7.86 11.82 9.92
N ASN A 223 -6.92 12.74 9.76
CA ASN A 223 -7.18 14.18 9.67
C ASN A 223 -7.51 14.62 8.23
N GLY A 224 -7.23 13.76 7.25
CA GLY A 224 -7.40 14.04 5.83
C GLY A 224 -6.17 14.64 5.16
N ASP A 225 -5.02 14.59 5.82
CA ASP A 225 -3.74 14.94 5.22
C ASP A 225 -3.26 13.80 4.32
N VAL A 226 -2.83 14.13 3.10
CA VAL A 226 -2.37 13.17 2.09
C VAL A 226 -0.86 13.15 2.05
N TYR A 227 -0.26 11.97 2.12
CA TYR A 227 1.18 11.76 2.10
C TYR A 227 1.58 10.89 0.91
N TYR A 228 2.67 11.24 0.24
CA TYR A 228 3.22 10.46 -0.88
C TYR A 228 4.67 10.80 -1.15
N ASN A 229 5.34 9.93 -1.88
CA ASN A 229 6.73 10.09 -2.30
C ASN A 229 6.82 10.65 -3.72
N VAL A 230 7.87 11.43 -3.96
CA VAL A 230 8.16 12.01 -5.28
C VAL A 230 9.64 11.85 -5.59
N ILE A 231 9.96 11.42 -6.80
CA ILE A 231 11.33 11.31 -7.32
C ILE A 231 11.44 12.18 -8.58
N GLN A 232 12.56 12.85 -8.75
CA GLN A 232 12.90 13.57 -9.98
C GLN A 232 14.21 13.04 -10.55
N PHE A 233 14.12 12.46 -11.74
CA PHE A 233 15.27 11.91 -12.45
C PHE A 233 15.94 12.91 -13.38
N ASP A 234 17.13 12.57 -13.87
CA ASP A 234 17.75 13.24 -15.00
C ASP A 234 17.04 12.86 -16.30
N ALA A 235 16.62 13.83 -17.09
CA ALA A 235 15.89 13.59 -18.33
C ALA A 235 16.70 12.82 -19.40
N ASN A 236 18.05 12.86 -19.32
CA ASN A 236 18.91 12.27 -20.35
C ASN A 236 19.45 10.88 -19.93
N ASP A 237 19.49 10.61 -18.64
CA ASP A 237 20.01 9.37 -18.08
C ASP A 237 19.33 9.11 -16.72
N PRO A 238 18.07 8.66 -16.74
CA PRO A 238 17.24 8.60 -15.53
C PRO A 238 17.83 7.73 -14.42
N TRP A 239 18.45 6.62 -14.77
CA TRP A 239 18.98 5.64 -13.79
C TRP A 239 20.50 5.64 -13.70
N GLY A 240 21.21 6.00 -14.75
CA GLY A 240 22.68 6.04 -14.76
C GLY A 240 23.24 7.33 -14.15
N ALA A 241 22.46 8.40 -14.05
CA ALA A 241 22.84 9.63 -13.36
C ALA A 241 22.22 9.69 -11.96
N ASP A 242 22.83 10.47 -11.06
CA ASP A 242 22.21 10.75 -9.76
C ASP A 242 20.89 11.51 -9.94
N ILE A 243 19.93 11.26 -9.04
CA ILE A 243 18.63 11.93 -9.08
C ILE A 243 18.81 13.46 -8.94
N ARG A 244 17.85 14.22 -9.48
CA ARG A 244 17.76 15.66 -9.32
C ARG A 244 17.15 16.07 -7.99
N GLY A 245 16.41 15.15 -7.34
CA GLY A 245 15.83 15.29 -6.02
C GLY A 245 14.80 14.23 -5.73
N ALA A 246 14.50 14.06 -4.46
CA ALA A 246 13.41 13.22 -3.98
C ALA A 246 12.79 13.84 -2.72
N TRP A 247 11.49 13.68 -2.55
CA TRP A 247 10.74 14.32 -1.47
C TRP A 247 9.64 13.44 -0.91
N LEU A 248 9.45 13.52 0.39
CA LEU A 248 8.18 13.23 1.03
C LEU A 248 7.29 14.46 0.92
N VAL A 249 6.09 14.30 0.42
CA VAL A 249 5.11 15.37 0.21
C VAL A 249 3.93 15.15 1.13
N LYS A 250 3.44 16.25 1.70
CA LYS A 250 2.20 16.32 2.48
C LYS A 250 1.28 17.36 1.85
N VAL A 251 0.03 16.98 1.59
CA VAL A 251 -1.06 17.90 1.27
C VAL A 251 -1.97 17.93 2.49
N GLU A 252 -2.00 19.04 3.21
CA GLU A 252 -2.89 19.19 4.36
C GLU A 252 -4.37 19.21 3.94
N ALA A 253 -5.25 18.83 4.84
CA ALA A 253 -6.70 18.78 4.55
C ALA A 253 -7.29 20.11 4.04
N ASP A 254 -6.68 21.25 4.41
CA ASP A 254 -7.03 22.58 3.94
C ASP A 254 -6.38 22.95 2.58
N GLY A 255 -5.51 22.08 2.06
CA GLY A 255 -4.87 22.20 0.74
C GLY A 255 -3.48 22.84 0.74
N VAL A 256 -2.89 23.12 1.90
CA VAL A 256 -1.48 23.56 1.98
C VAL A 256 -0.59 22.38 1.61
N VAL A 257 0.38 22.60 0.72
CA VAL A 257 1.35 21.59 0.31
C VAL A 257 2.71 21.87 0.96
N GLN A 258 3.23 20.85 1.63
CA GLN A 258 4.55 20.86 2.26
C GLN A 258 5.42 19.76 1.63
N THR A 259 6.73 19.98 1.59
CA THR A 259 7.69 19.00 1.08
C THR A 259 8.94 18.97 1.95
N ALA A 260 9.46 17.77 2.20
CA ALA A 260 10.78 17.58 2.80
C ALA A 260 11.64 16.71 1.90
N SER A 261 12.86 17.14 1.59
CA SER A 261 13.74 16.36 0.72
C SER A 261 14.31 15.13 1.46
N TYR A 262 14.49 14.03 0.74
CA TYR A 262 15.14 12.85 1.30
C TYR A 262 16.59 13.13 1.74
N ALA A 263 17.27 14.08 1.12
CA ALA A 263 18.57 14.56 1.56
C ALA A 263 18.56 15.21 2.96
N GLN A 264 17.38 15.69 3.43
CA GLN A 264 17.20 16.22 4.79
C GLN A 264 16.68 15.15 5.77
N LEU A 265 15.92 14.18 5.28
CA LEU A 265 15.27 13.16 6.11
C LEU A 265 16.16 11.96 6.40
N ALA A 266 16.98 11.55 5.44
CA ALA A 266 17.81 10.35 5.53
C ALA A 266 19.29 10.71 5.76
N PRO A 267 20.08 9.82 6.42
CA PRO A 267 21.52 9.94 6.43
C PRO A 267 22.11 9.93 5.01
N ALA A 268 23.26 10.58 4.82
CA ALA A 268 23.99 10.40 3.57
C ALA A 268 24.40 8.92 3.43
N GLY A 269 24.17 8.37 2.24
CA GLY A 269 24.61 7.02 1.90
C GLY A 269 26.14 6.91 1.77
N CYS A 270 26.61 5.75 1.34
CA CYS A 270 28.05 5.50 1.12
C CYS A 270 28.62 6.43 0.04
N ARG A 271 29.95 6.58 0.03
CA ARG A 271 30.62 7.40 -0.98
C ARG A 271 30.42 6.78 -2.38
N GLY A 272 29.75 7.50 -3.25
CA GLY A 272 29.49 7.07 -4.64
C GLY A 272 28.19 6.28 -4.81
N CYS A 273 27.38 6.16 -3.75
CA CYS A 273 26.07 5.50 -3.82
C CYS A 273 24.96 6.42 -4.37
N GLY A 274 25.27 7.68 -4.64
CA GLY A 274 24.27 8.65 -5.08
C GLY A 274 23.43 9.21 -3.93
N SER A 275 22.42 9.98 -4.28
CA SER A 275 21.52 10.65 -3.34
C SER A 275 20.46 9.68 -2.80
N GLN A 276 20.02 9.92 -1.57
CA GLN A 276 18.92 9.17 -0.96
C GLN A 276 17.58 9.54 -1.61
N ARG A 277 16.77 8.54 -1.89
CA ARG A 277 15.41 8.63 -2.43
C ARG A 277 14.49 7.59 -1.80
N PRO A 278 13.17 7.68 -1.91
CA PRO A 278 12.29 6.59 -1.51
C PRO A 278 12.55 5.35 -2.38
N GLY A 279 12.30 4.18 -1.83
CA GLY A 279 12.07 3.01 -2.67
C GLY A 279 10.85 3.25 -3.55
N VAL A 280 10.88 2.78 -4.80
CA VAL A 280 9.72 2.83 -5.70
C VAL A 280 8.60 1.98 -5.10
N ASN A 281 7.35 2.39 -5.24
CA ASN A 281 6.16 1.73 -4.69
C ASN A 281 6.00 1.77 -3.15
N VAL A 282 6.92 2.35 -2.39
CA VAL A 282 6.77 2.48 -0.94
C VAL A 282 5.69 3.51 -0.60
N ALA A 283 4.59 3.05 -0.01
CA ALA A 283 3.57 3.93 0.56
C ALA A 283 4.04 4.45 1.93
N PRO A 284 3.98 5.76 2.22
CA PRO A 284 4.23 6.26 3.59
C PRO A 284 3.14 5.77 4.55
N ALA A 285 3.52 5.16 5.68
CA ALA A 285 2.55 4.86 6.75
C ALA A 285 2.46 6.02 7.74
N VAL A 286 1.32 6.20 8.39
CA VAL A 286 1.13 7.26 9.39
C VAL A 286 0.61 6.65 10.68
N SER A 287 1.21 7.03 11.81
CA SER A 287 0.79 6.58 13.14
C SER A 287 -0.68 6.91 13.44
N ALA A 288 -1.33 6.15 14.32
CA ALA A 288 -2.74 6.31 14.65
C ALA A 288 -3.12 7.71 15.17
N ASP A 289 -2.17 8.42 15.77
CA ASP A 289 -2.36 9.79 16.27
C ASP A 289 -1.99 10.88 15.23
N GLY A 290 -1.61 10.48 14.00
CA GLY A 290 -1.24 11.37 12.90
C GLY A 290 0.07 12.12 13.10
N LYS A 291 0.90 11.77 14.11
CA LYS A 291 2.08 12.57 14.46
C LYS A 291 3.37 12.08 13.84
N THR A 292 3.44 10.82 13.45
CA THR A 292 4.65 10.21 12.88
C THR A 292 4.34 9.57 11.54
N ILE A 293 5.10 9.94 10.53
CA ILE A 293 5.09 9.36 9.20
C ILE A 293 6.28 8.41 9.08
N TYR A 294 6.06 7.20 8.59
CA TYR A 294 7.10 6.22 8.32
C TYR A 294 7.24 6.01 6.81
N THR A 295 8.47 6.04 6.32
CA THR A 295 8.81 5.75 4.93
C THR A 295 10.19 5.11 4.87
N ALA A 296 10.58 4.59 3.72
CA ALA A 296 11.89 3.99 3.56
C ALA A 296 12.72 4.75 2.52
N SER A 297 14.05 4.75 2.69
CA SER A 297 14.98 5.34 1.74
C SER A 297 16.06 4.38 1.31
N VAL A 298 16.50 4.54 0.07
CA VAL A 298 17.60 3.82 -0.54
C VAL A 298 18.45 4.83 -1.35
N PRO A 299 19.76 4.63 -1.50
CA PRO A 299 20.57 5.47 -2.40
C PRO A 299 20.19 5.21 -3.87
N GLN A 300 20.41 6.21 -4.74
CA GLN A 300 20.13 6.12 -6.17
C GLN A 300 20.83 4.93 -6.82
N PHE A 301 22.11 4.77 -6.54
CA PHE A 301 22.86 3.63 -7.05
C PHE A 301 22.80 2.49 -6.03
N PHE A 302 22.75 1.29 -6.56
CA PHE A 302 22.66 0.07 -5.79
C PHE A 302 23.64 0.04 -4.61
N SER A 303 23.11 0.02 -3.40
CA SER A 303 23.87 -0.16 -2.16
C SER A 303 23.00 -0.75 -1.07
N LEU A 304 23.65 -1.26 -0.04
CA LEU A 304 22.98 -1.80 1.16
C LEU A 304 22.66 -0.70 2.20
N ASP A 305 22.82 0.58 1.88
CA ASP A 305 22.62 1.71 2.81
C ASP A 305 21.16 2.21 2.81
N GLY A 306 20.20 1.30 3.01
CA GLY A 306 18.79 1.62 3.18
C GLY A 306 18.42 1.98 4.62
N TYR A 307 17.39 2.81 4.79
CA TYR A 307 16.91 3.27 6.09
C TYR A 307 15.37 3.25 6.16
N LEU A 308 14.85 2.79 7.30
CA LEU A 308 13.50 3.16 7.72
C LEU A 308 13.56 4.53 8.38
N LEU A 309 12.71 5.44 7.95
CA LEU A 309 12.64 6.83 8.41
C LEU A 309 11.37 7.06 9.20
N ALA A 310 11.48 7.73 10.35
CA ALA A 310 10.35 8.34 11.03
C ALA A 310 10.45 9.85 10.94
N VAL A 311 9.36 10.47 10.53
CA VAL A 311 9.25 11.89 10.24
C VAL A 311 8.08 12.47 11.04
N ASN A 312 8.25 13.63 11.66
CA ASN A 312 7.18 14.31 12.36
C ASN A 312 6.10 14.82 11.37
N SER A 313 4.89 15.09 11.85
CA SER A 313 3.79 15.60 11.02
C SER A 313 4.05 16.95 10.36
N ASP A 314 5.05 17.70 10.81
CA ASP A 314 5.57 18.93 10.19
C ASP A 314 6.71 18.68 9.19
N LEU A 315 6.93 17.43 8.82
CA LEU A 315 7.97 16.91 7.93
C LEU A 315 9.40 17.13 8.42
N THR A 316 9.62 17.33 9.71
CA THR A 316 10.98 17.33 10.29
C THR A 316 11.44 15.91 10.65
N PRO A 317 12.73 15.55 10.50
CA PRO A 317 13.23 14.25 10.85
C PRO A 317 13.01 13.94 12.35
N GLN A 318 12.56 12.72 12.67
CA GLN A 318 12.43 12.25 14.05
C GLN A 318 13.56 11.26 14.40
N TRP A 319 13.67 10.19 13.65
CA TRP A 319 14.74 9.21 13.71
C TRP A 319 14.88 8.46 12.37
N ASN A 320 16.00 7.78 12.23
CA ASN A 320 16.25 6.82 11.16
C ASN A 320 16.84 5.55 11.73
N ALA A 321 16.52 4.40 11.11
CA ALA A 321 17.08 3.10 11.47
C ALA A 321 17.65 2.46 10.21
N SER A 322 18.92 2.04 10.27
CA SER A 322 19.52 1.27 9.17
C SER A 322 18.77 -0.06 9.01
N LEU A 323 18.49 -0.42 7.78
CA LEU A 323 17.85 -1.68 7.43
C LEU A 323 18.90 -2.79 7.46
N THR A 324 19.04 -3.44 8.62
CA THR A 324 20.01 -4.50 8.86
C THR A 324 19.33 -5.73 9.39
N VAL A 325 19.77 -6.89 8.91
CA VAL A 325 19.30 -8.21 9.34
C VAL A 325 20.27 -8.84 10.34
N ASP A 326 19.93 -9.99 10.92
CA ASP A 326 20.72 -10.72 11.91
C ASP A 326 21.08 -9.86 13.13
N GLY A 327 20.18 -9.06 13.61
CA GLY A 327 20.42 -8.16 14.73
C GLY A 327 21.44 -7.06 14.42
N GLY A 328 21.57 -6.65 13.15
CA GLY A 328 22.45 -5.58 12.70
C GLY A 328 23.79 -6.05 12.15
N GLN A 329 23.93 -7.31 11.80
CA GLN A 329 25.18 -7.86 11.25
C GLN A 329 25.25 -7.74 9.73
N ILE A 330 24.13 -7.87 9.02
CA ILE A 330 24.03 -7.76 7.57
C ILE A 330 23.02 -6.67 7.24
N GLN A 331 23.33 -5.78 6.30
CA GLN A 331 22.38 -4.77 5.85
C GLN A 331 21.31 -5.41 4.95
N GLY A 332 20.07 -5.03 5.18
CA GLY A 332 18.96 -5.31 4.29
C GLY A 332 19.08 -4.49 3.01
N LYS A 333 18.47 -4.98 1.96
CA LYS A 333 18.45 -4.34 0.66
C LYS A 333 17.02 -3.97 0.32
N ILE A 334 16.77 -2.70 0.02
CA ILE A 334 15.53 -2.28 -0.61
C ILE A 334 15.73 -2.38 -2.10
N ILE A 335 14.91 -3.18 -2.77
CA ILE A 335 14.88 -3.19 -4.22
C ILE A 335 13.94 -2.10 -4.69
N ASP A 336 14.31 -1.38 -5.73
CA ASP A 336 13.49 -0.33 -6.35
C ASP A 336 12.16 -0.84 -6.90
N LEU A 337 12.07 -2.12 -7.11
CA LEU A 337 10.91 -2.86 -7.58
C LEU A 337 10.02 -3.34 -6.42
N SER A 338 10.41 -3.04 -5.18
CA SER A 338 9.66 -3.48 -4.01
C SER A 338 8.34 -2.74 -3.88
N SER A 339 7.29 -3.47 -3.63
CA SER A 339 5.99 -2.94 -3.19
C SER A 339 5.79 -3.02 -1.68
N ALA A 340 6.83 -3.42 -0.92
CA ALA A 340 6.79 -3.41 0.54
C ALA A 340 6.59 -2.00 1.08
N SER A 341 5.70 -1.84 2.05
CA SER A 341 5.43 -0.58 2.73
C SER A 341 5.53 -0.75 4.24
N PRO A 342 5.93 0.28 4.99
CA PRO A 342 5.92 0.21 6.45
C PRO A 342 4.52 -0.11 6.98
N VAL A 343 4.43 -0.95 8.01
CA VAL A 343 3.18 -1.27 8.72
C VAL A 343 3.31 -0.87 10.17
N VAL A 344 2.41 -0.01 10.65
CA VAL A 344 2.38 0.41 12.06
C VAL A 344 1.51 -0.56 12.86
N LEU A 345 2.11 -1.19 13.86
CA LEU A 345 1.50 -2.22 14.68
C LEU A 345 0.68 -1.64 15.84
N PRO A 346 -0.25 -2.42 16.43
CA PRO A 346 -1.06 -1.97 17.57
C PRO A 346 -0.26 -1.54 18.81
N ASP A 347 0.96 -2.06 18.99
CA ASP A 347 1.88 -1.68 20.07
C ASP A 347 2.73 -0.43 19.74
N GLY A 348 2.53 0.17 18.55
CA GLY A 348 3.27 1.33 18.05
C GLY A 348 4.63 0.99 17.45
N SER A 349 5.03 -0.28 17.41
CA SER A 349 6.20 -0.72 16.64
C SER A 349 5.91 -0.72 15.14
N VAL A 350 6.94 -0.86 14.31
CA VAL A 350 6.83 -0.77 12.85
C VAL A 350 7.49 -1.99 12.22
N LEU A 351 6.80 -2.62 11.26
CA LEU A 351 7.36 -3.64 10.37
C LEU A 351 7.75 -3.03 9.04
N TYR A 352 8.82 -3.56 8.45
CA TYR A 352 9.22 -3.27 7.09
C TYR A 352 9.94 -4.47 6.47
N GLY A 353 9.47 -4.90 5.28
CA GLY A 353 10.07 -5.98 4.51
C GLY A 353 11.24 -5.48 3.66
N VAL A 354 12.32 -6.25 3.63
CA VAL A 354 13.51 -5.95 2.82
C VAL A 354 14.00 -7.20 2.11
N LEU A 355 14.68 -7.05 0.98
CA LEU A 355 15.50 -8.13 0.44
C LEU A 355 16.83 -8.16 1.18
N GLY A 356 17.14 -9.28 1.81
CA GLY A 356 18.41 -9.46 2.54
C GLY A 356 19.57 -9.69 1.59
N ALA A 357 20.77 -9.20 1.95
CA ALA A 357 21.99 -9.40 1.18
C ALA A 357 22.43 -10.89 1.08
N ALA A 358 21.88 -11.74 1.92
CA ALA A 358 22.31 -13.14 2.06
C ALA A 358 21.29 -14.16 1.51
N SER A 359 20.07 -13.75 1.17
CA SER A 359 19.05 -14.68 0.67
C SER A 359 18.03 -13.96 -0.20
N ASP A 360 17.47 -14.68 -1.16
CA ASP A 360 16.40 -14.19 -2.06
C ASP A 360 15.04 -14.08 -1.36
N ARG A 361 14.94 -14.49 -0.10
CA ARG A 361 13.73 -14.46 0.70
C ARG A 361 13.52 -13.11 1.39
N GLY A 362 14.59 -12.35 1.60
CA GLY A 362 14.55 -11.13 2.39
C GLY A 362 14.22 -11.37 3.86
N ASN A 363 13.95 -10.29 4.57
CA ASN A 363 13.61 -10.32 5.99
C ASN A 363 12.54 -9.27 6.29
N MET A 364 11.60 -9.60 7.16
CA MET A 364 10.68 -8.65 7.75
C MET A 364 11.25 -8.14 9.07
N LEU A 365 11.66 -6.89 9.09
CA LEU A 365 12.31 -6.25 10.24
C LEU A 365 11.26 -5.57 11.11
N LYS A 366 11.37 -5.75 12.43
CA LYS A 366 10.54 -5.07 13.43
C LYS A 366 11.35 -4.06 14.22
N PHE A 367 10.86 -2.81 14.24
CA PHE A 367 11.45 -1.70 14.99
C PHE A 367 10.47 -1.17 16.04
N SER A 368 11.00 -0.72 17.18
CA SER A 368 10.18 0.01 18.14
C SER A 368 9.75 1.38 17.59
N SER A 369 8.77 2.03 18.21
CA SER A 369 8.37 3.41 17.89
C SER A 369 9.52 4.44 18.02
N ALA A 370 10.61 4.09 18.66
CA ALA A 370 11.83 4.90 18.77
C ALA A 370 12.94 4.48 17.80
N GLY A 371 12.65 3.65 16.81
CA GLY A 371 13.60 3.23 15.78
C GLY A 371 14.61 2.17 16.22
N LYS A 372 14.42 1.55 17.40
CA LYS A 372 15.30 0.47 17.82
C LYS A 372 14.87 -0.85 17.18
N TYR A 373 15.80 -1.56 16.53
CA TYR A 373 15.60 -2.93 16.08
C TYR A 373 15.16 -3.84 17.23
N LEU A 374 14.15 -4.66 17.02
CA LEU A 374 13.59 -5.58 18.02
C LEU A 374 13.80 -7.04 17.64
N THR A 375 13.37 -7.44 16.47
CA THR A 375 13.43 -8.81 15.94
C THR A 375 13.16 -8.81 14.44
N GLU A 376 13.25 -9.96 13.80
CA GLU A 376 12.97 -10.17 12.38
C GLU A 376 12.36 -11.54 12.13
N PHE A 377 11.74 -11.68 10.96
CA PHE A 377 11.32 -12.94 10.37
C PHE A 377 12.06 -13.18 9.07
N ASP A 378 12.40 -14.41 8.75
CA ASP A 378 13.20 -14.82 7.58
C ASP A 378 12.35 -14.91 6.30
N PHE A 379 11.62 -13.86 6.01
CA PHE A 379 10.97 -13.54 4.75
C PHE A 379 10.49 -12.09 4.81
N GLY A 380 10.61 -11.34 3.73
CA GLY A 380 10.17 -9.94 3.71
C GLY A 380 10.25 -9.28 2.35
N TRP A 381 10.77 -9.97 1.33
CA TRP A 381 10.87 -9.40 0.00
C TRP A 381 9.49 -9.11 -0.58
N ASP A 382 9.28 -7.87 -1.03
CA ASP A 382 8.02 -7.37 -1.58
C ASP A 382 6.80 -7.74 -0.74
N ASP A 383 6.93 -7.60 0.58
CA ASP A 383 5.88 -8.02 1.49
C ASP A 383 5.42 -6.89 2.40
N THR A 384 4.12 -6.58 2.30
CA THR A 384 3.40 -5.74 3.25
C THR A 384 2.42 -6.63 4.01
N PRO A 385 2.72 -7.02 5.26
CA PRO A 385 1.88 -7.98 5.98
C PRO A 385 0.54 -7.40 6.40
N ALA A 386 -0.46 -8.27 6.57
CA ALA A 386 -1.70 -7.91 7.24
C ALA A 386 -1.62 -8.12 8.76
N ILE A 387 -2.40 -7.38 9.53
CA ILE A 387 -2.40 -7.42 10.99
C ILE A 387 -3.77 -7.84 11.52
N TYR A 388 -3.81 -8.96 12.23
CA TYR A 388 -5.00 -9.43 12.92
C TYR A 388 -4.95 -9.12 14.41
N SER A 389 -5.79 -8.18 14.87
CA SER A 389 -5.90 -7.83 16.29
C SER A 389 -6.93 -8.73 16.99
N HIS A 390 -6.54 -9.41 18.06
CA HIS A 390 -7.37 -10.34 18.82
C HIS A 390 -6.91 -10.45 20.28
N ASP A 391 -7.80 -10.78 21.19
CA ASP A 391 -7.50 -11.13 22.60
C ASP A 391 -6.54 -10.17 23.33
N GLY A 392 -6.54 -8.90 22.95
CA GLY A 392 -5.65 -7.89 23.53
C GLY A 392 -4.19 -7.94 23.02
N THR A 393 -3.94 -8.74 21.97
CA THR A 393 -2.69 -8.84 21.22
C THR A 393 -2.96 -8.73 19.73
N TYR A 394 -1.99 -9.09 18.91
CA TYR A 394 -2.13 -9.17 17.44
C TYR A 394 -1.23 -10.25 16.87
N SER A 395 -1.59 -10.72 15.68
CA SER A 395 -0.77 -11.56 14.83
C SER A 395 -0.44 -10.85 13.52
N VAL A 396 0.66 -11.23 12.90
CA VAL A 396 1.15 -10.73 11.61
C VAL A 396 0.95 -11.82 10.57
N ILE A 397 0.28 -11.52 9.47
CA ILE A 397 0.05 -12.46 8.38
C ILE A 397 0.89 -12.04 7.17
N THR A 398 1.71 -12.94 6.68
CA THR A 398 2.67 -12.72 5.59
C THR A 398 2.64 -13.88 4.60
N LYS A 399 3.04 -13.63 3.36
CA LYS A 399 3.53 -14.71 2.49
C LYS A 399 4.90 -15.17 2.99
N ASP A 400 5.28 -16.41 2.65
CA ASP A 400 6.53 -17.03 3.05
C ASP A 400 6.95 -18.02 1.95
N ASN A 401 7.59 -17.49 0.93
CA ASN A 401 7.95 -18.20 -0.27
C ASN A 401 9.42 -18.65 -0.22
N TYR A 402 9.69 -19.91 -0.65
CA TYR A 402 11.02 -20.48 -0.71
C TYR A 402 11.47 -20.65 -2.17
N TYR A 403 12.10 -19.61 -2.71
CA TYR A 403 12.47 -19.55 -4.14
C TYR A 403 13.57 -20.54 -4.55
N ASP A 404 14.51 -20.85 -3.65
CA ASP A 404 15.69 -21.71 -3.94
C ASP A 404 15.40 -23.19 -4.20
N SER A 405 14.16 -23.65 -3.95
CA SER A 405 13.86 -25.09 -3.88
C SER A 405 12.55 -25.52 -4.53
N ASP A 406 11.99 -24.75 -5.43
CA ASP A 406 10.63 -24.99 -5.95
C ASP A 406 9.59 -25.09 -4.82
N GLY A 407 9.71 -24.25 -3.79
CA GLY A 407 8.86 -24.25 -2.60
C GLY A 407 9.51 -24.90 -1.36
N PRO A 408 8.79 -25.12 -0.28
CA PRO A 408 7.34 -24.87 -0.14
C PRO A 408 6.98 -23.40 -0.07
N TYR A 409 5.73 -23.08 -0.41
CA TYR A 409 5.18 -21.72 -0.37
C TYR A 409 4.04 -21.66 0.63
N TYR A 410 4.09 -20.70 1.56
CA TYR A 410 3.13 -20.60 2.65
C TYR A 410 2.48 -19.22 2.74
N ILE A 411 1.25 -19.18 3.22
CA ILE A 411 0.73 -18.08 4.02
C ILE A 411 1.03 -18.42 5.46
N THR A 412 1.75 -17.54 6.14
CA THR A 412 2.25 -17.74 7.51
C THR A 412 1.65 -16.71 8.44
N GLN A 413 1.11 -17.15 9.57
CA GLN A 413 0.77 -16.27 10.68
C GLN A 413 1.85 -16.33 11.74
N LEU A 414 2.28 -15.15 12.16
CA LEU A 414 3.29 -14.94 13.19
C LEU A 414 2.65 -14.28 14.42
N SER A 415 3.14 -14.59 15.59
CA SER A 415 2.83 -13.87 16.82
C SER A 415 3.37 -12.43 16.77
N ALA A 416 3.02 -11.63 17.77
CA ALA A 416 3.57 -10.28 17.94
C ALA A 416 5.11 -10.26 18.01
N ASP A 417 5.75 -11.35 18.43
CA ASP A 417 7.21 -11.52 18.49
C ASP A 417 7.81 -12.16 17.23
N LEU A 418 7.02 -12.23 16.14
CA LEU A 418 7.38 -12.84 14.86
C LEU A 418 7.74 -14.34 14.95
N THR A 419 7.14 -15.07 15.88
CA THR A 419 7.23 -16.52 15.96
C THR A 419 6.07 -17.16 15.21
N ILE A 420 6.32 -18.19 14.41
CA ILE A 420 5.29 -18.89 13.64
C ILE A 420 4.21 -19.45 14.56
N GLU A 421 2.97 -19.07 14.34
CA GLU A 421 1.78 -19.62 14.99
C GLU A 421 1.16 -20.73 14.16
N TRP A 422 1.03 -20.51 12.84
CA TRP A 422 0.60 -21.51 11.88
C TRP A 422 1.05 -21.15 10.46
N GLN A 423 1.03 -22.16 9.60
CA GLN A 423 1.34 -22.05 8.17
C GLN A 423 0.30 -22.79 7.35
N TYR A 424 -0.08 -22.23 6.21
CA TYR A 424 -0.92 -22.87 5.21
C TYR A 424 -0.14 -22.96 3.90
N GLN A 425 0.21 -24.21 3.50
CA GLN A 425 0.95 -24.45 2.27
C GLN A 425 0.02 -24.29 1.05
N SER A 426 0.54 -23.67 -0.01
CA SER A 426 -0.17 -23.57 -1.28
C SER A 426 -0.48 -24.96 -1.84
N VAL A 427 -1.60 -25.08 -2.53
CA VAL A 427 -1.96 -26.31 -3.24
C VAL A 427 -1.11 -26.40 -4.52
N ASP A 428 -0.65 -27.60 -4.83
CA ASP A 428 0.20 -27.85 -6.00
C ASP A 428 1.53 -27.07 -6.04
N ASN A 429 1.95 -26.52 -4.88
CA ASN A 429 3.22 -25.83 -4.67
C ASN A 429 3.41 -24.61 -5.59
N PHE A 430 2.36 -23.81 -5.79
CA PHE A 430 2.41 -22.53 -6.45
C PHE A 430 2.77 -21.39 -5.49
N GLU A 431 3.40 -20.36 -6.01
CA GLU A 431 3.79 -19.17 -5.26
C GLU A 431 2.57 -18.36 -4.78
N TRP A 432 2.75 -17.69 -3.64
CA TRP A 432 1.80 -16.67 -3.16
C TRP A 432 2.22 -15.31 -3.70
N CYS A 433 1.52 -14.83 -4.72
CA CYS A 433 1.78 -13.52 -5.32
C CYS A 433 0.98 -12.38 -4.67
N VAL A 434 0.52 -12.56 -3.46
CA VAL A 434 -0.27 -11.55 -2.74
C VAL A 434 0.62 -10.50 -2.06
N ASN A 435 0.23 -9.22 -2.19
CA ASN A 435 0.80 -8.10 -1.42
C ASN A 435 -0.21 -6.94 -1.36
N ALA A 436 -0.95 -6.75 -0.26
CA ALA A 436 -0.94 -7.55 0.95
C ALA A 436 -2.13 -8.51 1.00
N PRO A 437 -2.07 -9.60 1.79
CA PRO A 437 -3.26 -10.36 2.12
C PRO A 437 -4.26 -9.49 2.90
N ALA A 438 -5.54 -9.89 2.90
CA ALA A 438 -6.56 -9.20 3.67
C ALA A 438 -7.09 -10.07 4.81
N VAL A 439 -7.42 -9.44 5.96
CA VAL A 439 -7.94 -10.16 7.13
C VAL A 439 -9.28 -9.58 7.54
N ASP A 440 -10.26 -10.45 7.72
CA ASP A 440 -11.58 -10.08 8.19
C ASP A 440 -11.66 -10.00 9.74
N LYS A 441 -12.82 -9.57 10.25
CA LYS A 441 -13.07 -9.43 11.68
C LYS A 441 -12.85 -10.73 12.49
N ASN A 442 -13.07 -11.88 11.88
CA ASN A 442 -12.93 -13.18 12.53
C ASN A 442 -11.52 -13.78 12.40
N GLY A 443 -10.62 -13.06 11.72
CA GLY A 443 -9.27 -13.53 11.44
C GLY A 443 -9.17 -14.46 10.23
N VAL A 444 -10.21 -14.52 9.38
CA VAL A 444 -10.10 -15.24 8.11
C VAL A 444 -9.18 -14.44 7.18
N VAL A 445 -8.16 -15.11 6.68
CA VAL A 445 -7.18 -14.55 5.76
C VAL A 445 -7.60 -14.83 4.33
N TYR A 446 -7.57 -13.81 3.48
CA TYR A 446 -7.79 -13.92 2.04
C TYR A 446 -6.48 -13.64 1.32
N ALA A 447 -6.10 -14.54 0.40
CA ALA A 447 -4.85 -14.45 -0.36
C ALA A 447 -5.01 -15.08 -1.76
N ASP A 448 -4.30 -14.54 -2.74
CA ASP A 448 -4.22 -15.07 -4.10
C ASP A 448 -2.92 -15.86 -4.30
N SER A 449 -3.00 -16.90 -5.14
CA SER A 449 -1.87 -17.71 -5.53
C SER A 449 -1.78 -17.82 -7.05
N GLU A 450 -0.60 -18.09 -7.57
CA GLU A 450 -0.37 -18.28 -9.01
C GLU A 450 -1.16 -19.43 -9.63
N ASP A 451 -1.70 -20.34 -8.81
CA ASP A 451 -2.63 -21.38 -9.30
C ASP A 451 -3.95 -20.80 -9.84
N GLY A 452 -4.14 -19.50 -9.69
CA GLY A 452 -5.33 -18.77 -10.14
C GLY A 452 -6.52 -18.79 -9.20
N TYR A 453 -6.33 -19.30 -7.98
CA TYR A 453 -7.36 -19.28 -6.95
C TYR A 453 -7.16 -18.15 -5.95
N VAL A 454 -8.27 -17.55 -5.54
CA VAL A 454 -8.35 -16.82 -4.27
C VAL A 454 -8.71 -17.80 -3.16
N TYR A 455 -8.01 -17.71 -2.05
CA TYR A 455 -8.17 -18.58 -0.88
C TYR A 455 -8.77 -17.83 0.30
N ALA A 456 -9.55 -18.55 1.12
CA ALA A 456 -9.95 -18.15 2.47
C ALA A 456 -9.36 -19.15 3.46
N ILE A 457 -8.58 -18.67 4.43
CA ILE A 457 -7.86 -19.50 5.39
C ILE A 457 -8.29 -19.09 6.79
N GLU A 458 -8.81 -20.03 7.59
CA GLU A 458 -9.19 -19.79 8.98
C GLU A 458 -7.99 -19.76 9.91
N GLN A 459 -8.21 -19.22 11.08
CA GLN A 459 -7.21 -19.28 12.17
C GLN A 459 -6.80 -20.72 12.43
N GLY A 460 -5.48 -20.93 12.67
CA GLY A 460 -4.89 -22.26 12.78
C GLY A 460 -4.50 -22.89 11.43
N GLY A 461 -4.54 -22.11 10.32
CA GLY A 461 -4.10 -22.58 9.01
C GLY A 461 -5.03 -23.59 8.34
N SER A 462 -6.32 -23.57 8.67
CA SER A 462 -7.30 -24.48 8.07
C SER A 462 -7.97 -23.85 6.85
N PRO A 463 -8.15 -24.59 5.73
CA PRO A 463 -8.83 -24.06 4.56
C PRO A 463 -10.31 -23.81 4.84
N ASN A 464 -10.82 -22.62 4.51
CA ASN A 464 -12.23 -22.24 4.59
C ASN A 464 -12.91 -22.18 3.20
N GLY A 465 -12.14 -22.33 2.15
CA GLY A 465 -12.61 -22.34 0.78
C GLY A 465 -11.62 -21.70 -0.18
N ARG A 466 -11.82 -21.98 -1.45
CA ARG A 466 -11.11 -21.30 -2.54
C ARG A 466 -12.01 -21.23 -3.76
N LEU A 467 -11.77 -20.25 -4.61
CA LEU A 467 -12.48 -20.10 -5.88
C LEU A 467 -11.47 -19.84 -6.99
N PHE A 468 -11.53 -20.63 -8.05
CA PHE A 468 -10.73 -20.39 -9.25
C PHE A 468 -11.26 -19.18 -10.00
N LEU A 469 -10.37 -18.27 -10.35
CA LEU A 469 -10.66 -17.06 -11.12
C LEU A 469 -10.19 -17.21 -12.55
N GLN A 470 -8.87 -17.19 -12.75
CA GLN A 470 -8.18 -17.51 -14.00
C GLN A 470 -6.72 -17.86 -13.68
N SER A 471 -6.02 -18.50 -14.62
CA SER A 471 -4.59 -18.82 -14.44
C SER A 471 -3.79 -17.56 -14.16
N ALA A 472 -2.91 -17.61 -13.19
CA ALA A 472 -2.14 -16.47 -12.71
C ALA A 472 -0.62 -16.74 -12.65
N ILE A 473 -0.14 -17.76 -13.38
CA ILE A 473 1.29 -18.09 -13.42
C ILE A 473 2.07 -16.88 -13.92
N GLY A 474 3.07 -16.46 -13.15
CA GLY A 474 3.85 -15.26 -13.40
C GLY A 474 3.05 -13.96 -13.23
N ALA A 475 1.96 -13.96 -12.45
CA ALA A 475 1.22 -12.75 -12.13
C ALA A 475 1.99 -11.85 -11.15
N ALA A 476 1.84 -10.54 -11.33
CA ALA A 476 2.32 -9.55 -10.38
C ALA A 476 1.58 -9.62 -9.04
N TYR A 477 2.05 -8.84 -8.08
CA TYR A 477 1.45 -8.76 -6.74
C TYR A 477 -0.01 -8.32 -6.78
N THR A 478 -0.88 -9.16 -6.23
CA THR A 478 -2.33 -9.04 -6.30
C THR A 478 -2.88 -8.66 -4.93
N PRO A 479 -3.14 -7.38 -4.66
CA PRO A 479 -3.70 -6.95 -3.39
C PRO A 479 -5.19 -7.29 -3.29
N ILE A 480 -5.67 -7.50 -2.07
CA ILE A 480 -7.06 -7.86 -1.77
C ILE A 480 -7.73 -6.79 -0.93
N ALA A 481 -9.00 -6.49 -1.23
CA ALA A 481 -9.86 -5.65 -0.41
C ALA A 481 -11.13 -6.39 0.02
N ILE A 482 -11.67 -6.03 1.19
CA ILE A 482 -12.92 -6.57 1.73
C ILE A 482 -13.89 -5.41 1.94
N GLY A 483 -15.02 -5.43 1.22
CA GLY A 483 -16.08 -4.43 1.40
C GLY A 483 -16.84 -4.62 2.71
N ARG A 484 -17.58 -3.60 3.16
CA ARG A 484 -18.41 -3.67 4.38
C ARG A 484 -19.48 -4.75 4.35
N ASP A 485 -19.91 -5.14 3.17
CA ASP A 485 -20.87 -6.22 2.94
C ASP A 485 -20.19 -7.59 2.85
N GLY A 486 -18.88 -7.63 3.03
CA GLY A 486 -18.05 -8.83 3.04
C GLY A 486 -17.68 -9.37 1.65
N LYS A 487 -18.03 -8.68 0.56
CA LYS A 487 -17.51 -9.05 -0.76
C LYS A 487 -16.00 -8.94 -0.78
N ILE A 488 -15.35 -9.87 -1.44
CA ILE A 488 -13.91 -9.90 -1.64
C ILE A 488 -13.63 -9.34 -3.04
N TYR A 489 -12.79 -8.33 -3.10
CA TYR A 489 -12.28 -7.71 -4.33
C TYR A 489 -10.83 -8.11 -4.47
N THR A 490 -10.49 -8.71 -5.58
CA THR A 490 -9.16 -9.25 -5.85
C THR A 490 -8.80 -9.08 -7.30
N GLU A 491 -7.54 -9.27 -7.64
CA GLU A 491 -7.00 -9.03 -8.97
C GLU A 491 -6.23 -10.26 -9.45
N ASN A 492 -6.22 -10.44 -10.74
CA ASN A 492 -5.44 -11.50 -11.38
C ASN A 492 -5.30 -11.19 -12.87
N ASP A 493 -4.06 -11.13 -13.37
CA ASP A 493 -3.75 -10.95 -14.80
C ASP A 493 -4.55 -9.80 -15.46
N GLY A 494 -4.54 -8.62 -14.86
CA GLY A 494 -5.19 -7.43 -15.40
C GLY A 494 -6.73 -7.43 -15.32
N VAL A 495 -7.31 -8.34 -14.53
CA VAL A 495 -8.75 -8.43 -14.29
C VAL A 495 -9.04 -8.31 -12.80
N MET A 496 -9.89 -7.36 -12.44
CA MET A 496 -10.47 -7.27 -11.10
C MET A 496 -11.66 -8.23 -11.01
N PHE A 497 -11.66 -9.08 -10.01
CA PHE A 497 -12.76 -9.99 -9.69
C PHE A 497 -13.45 -9.58 -8.39
N VAL A 498 -14.75 -9.75 -8.35
CA VAL A 498 -15.51 -9.63 -7.11
C VAL A 498 -16.11 -10.99 -6.77
N VAL A 499 -15.81 -11.47 -5.57
CA VAL A 499 -16.17 -12.81 -5.11
C VAL A 499 -17.05 -12.71 -3.85
N GLY A 500 -18.00 -13.62 -3.73
CA GLY A 500 -18.88 -13.69 -2.57
C GLY A 500 -19.97 -14.75 -2.72
N LYS A 501 -21.03 -14.57 -1.91
CA LYS A 501 -22.23 -15.41 -1.99
C LYS A 501 -23.13 -14.92 -3.12
N SER A 502 -23.67 -15.85 -3.91
CA SER A 502 -24.75 -15.49 -4.82
C SER A 502 -25.94 -14.96 -4.02
N ALA A 503 -26.54 -13.88 -4.52
CA ALA A 503 -27.82 -13.44 -3.99
C ALA A 503 -28.80 -14.64 -4.07
N GLY A 504 -29.28 -15.12 -2.93
CA GLY A 504 -30.26 -16.20 -2.90
C GLY A 504 -31.45 -15.79 -3.78
N LYS A 505 -31.84 -16.70 -4.68
CA LYS A 505 -33.05 -16.55 -5.49
C LYS A 505 -34.28 -16.67 -4.60
#